data_4eb5e504ec9fcdaf373845eb56c68441
#
_entry.id   4eb5e504ec9fcdaf373845eb56c68441
#
_cell.length_a   1.000
_cell.length_b   1.000
_cell.length_c   1.000
_cell.angle_alpha   90.00
_cell.angle_beta   90.00
_cell.angle_gamma   90.00
#
_symmetry.space_group_name_H-M   'P 1'
#
loop_
_entity.id
_entity.type
_entity.pdbx_description
1 polymer ?
#
loop_
_entity_poly.entity_id
_entity_poly.type
_entity_poly.pdbx_seq_one_letter_code
_entity_poly.pdbx_strand_id
1 'polypeptide(L)'
;MIKLCAFADEYNDNLDKQIEGLKLNNIDYIELRTVNGTNVADLTDKQALDTYEKLSKSNIKVWSIGSPLGKVDIDCNFDEYKKVIERVCVIANIMHCDKVRMFSFFNAYDKKEKVFSYLQEMVNIGKKYNVLMCHENEKDVFGDSVDRVLEIQANVKGLKYVYDPANFVQCKQDSDYAIEKLFDSITYFHIKDVIASSEQLVPAGYGDGKIEKFLSKIDKNSDVVLTLEPHLAEFQAYKKIDTTVMKHKFNFNSHEEAFNFAAKSLKEILLKIGYKEKDNCFIK
;
A
#
# COMPACT_ATOMS: atom_id res chain seq x y z
N MET A 1 -6.09 -9.95 -15.78
CA MET A 1 -4.79 -9.26 -16.04
C MET A 1 -4.22 -8.72 -14.73
N ILE A 2 -2.92 -8.89 -14.48
CA ILE A 2 -2.25 -8.30 -13.32
C ILE A 2 -1.39 -7.12 -13.79
N LYS A 3 -1.53 -5.98 -13.11
CA LYS A 3 -0.73 -4.77 -13.31
C LYS A 3 0.19 -4.60 -12.10
N LEU A 4 1.44 -4.21 -12.35
CA LEU A 4 2.37 -3.88 -11.28
C LEU A 4 2.30 -2.39 -10.95
N CYS A 5 2.32 -2.09 -9.67
CA CYS A 5 2.41 -0.79 -9.06
C CYS A 5 3.55 -0.81 -8.03
N ALA A 6 4.04 0.33 -7.59
CA ALA A 6 5.04 0.36 -6.52
C ALA A 6 5.01 1.65 -5.70
N PHE A 7 5.45 1.54 -4.45
CA PHE A 7 5.97 2.66 -3.68
C PHE A 7 7.38 2.99 -4.16
N ALA A 8 7.48 3.84 -5.18
CA ALA A 8 8.75 4.12 -5.84
C ALA A 8 9.73 4.98 -5.01
N ASP A 9 9.27 5.57 -3.90
CA ASP A 9 10.12 6.22 -2.90
C ASP A 9 11.03 5.20 -2.18
N GLU A 10 10.76 3.90 -2.29
CA GLU A 10 11.67 2.84 -1.86
C GLU A 10 12.84 2.62 -2.84
N TYR A 11 12.72 3.07 -4.08
CA TYR A 11 13.84 3.13 -5.02
C TYR A 11 14.71 4.35 -4.73
N ASN A 12 14.10 5.54 -4.61
CA ASN A 12 14.80 6.79 -4.32
C ASN A 12 13.84 7.89 -3.88
N ASP A 13 14.27 8.82 -3.02
CA ASP A 13 13.45 9.96 -2.59
C ASP A 13 13.14 10.94 -3.74
N ASN A 14 14.04 11.06 -4.73
CA ASN A 14 13.91 11.98 -5.86
C ASN A 14 12.93 11.46 -6.92
N LEU A 15 11.95 12.28 -7.31
CA LEU A 15 10.90 11.89 -8.26
C LEU A 15 11.43 11.42 -9.63
N ASP A 16 12.51 12.03 -10.16
CA ASP A 16 13.09 11.58 -11.42
C ASP A 16 13.65 10.17 -11.31
N LYS A 17 14.29 9.87 -10.18
CA LYS A 17 14.82 8.55 -9.89
C LYS A 17 13.71 7.54 -9.62
N GLN A 18 12.61 7.94 -8.96
CA GLN A 18 11.42 7.10 -8.83
C GLN A 18 10.88 6.67 -10.20
N ILE A 19 10.75 7.62 -11.13
CA ILE A 19 10.33 7.35 -12.52
C ILE A 19 11.33 6.44 -13.24
N GLU A 20 12.62 6.67 -13.06
CA GLU A 20 13.68 5.81 -13.62
C GLU A 20 13.54 4.36 -13.12
N GLY A 21 13.37 4.17 -11.79
CA GLY A 21 13.20 2.85 -11.17
C GLY A 21 11.95 2.12 -11.65
N LEU A 22 10.83 2.82 -11.77
CA LEU A 22 9.59 2.25 -12.30
C LEU A 22 9.79 1.77 -13.75
N LYS A 23 10.36 2.62 -14.62
CA LYS A 23 10.60 2.27 -16.03
C LYS A 23 11.59 1.10 -16.18
N LEU A 24 12.68 1.09 -15.41
CA LEU A 24 13.66 0.02 -15.42
C LEU A 24 13.02 -1.35 -15.11
N ASN A 25 12.00 -1.33 -14.27
CA ASN A 25 11.29 -2.53 -13.84
C ASN A 25 9.99 -2.80 -14.63
N ASN A 26 9.71 -2.07 -15.72
CA ASN A 26 8.47 -2.19 -16.50
C ASN A 26 7.21 -2.06 -15.62
N ILE A 27 7.18 -1.05 -14.74
CA ILE A 27 6.07 -0.74 -13.85
C ILE A 27 5.44 0.58 -14.31
N ASP A 28 4.16 0.56 -14.70
CA ASP A 28 3.46 1.73 -15.26
C ASP A 28 2.62 2.47 -14.22
N TYR A 29 2.53 1.96 -12.98
CA TYR A 29 1.71 2.53 -11.93
C TYR A 29 2.54 2.85 -10.69
N ILE A 30 2.19 3.95 -10.03
CA ILE A 30 2.76 4.35 -8.74
C ILE A 30 1.67 4.46 -7.68
N GLU A 31 1.91 3.93 -6.50
CA GLU A 31 1.22 4.31 -5.28
C GLU A 31 2.05 5.42 -4.63
N LEU A 32 1.55 6.66 -4.70
CA LEU A 32 2.35 7.83 -4.37
C LEU A 32 2.31 8.10 -2.87
N ARG A 33 3.46 7.96 -2.20
CA ARG A 33 3.62 8.17 -0.75
C ARG A 33 4.49 9.39 -0.45
N THR A 34 5.64 9.49 -1.09
CA THR A 34 6.62 10.55 -0.86
C THR A 34 7.19 11.06 -2.18
N VAL A 35 7.35 12.36 -2.29
CA VAL A 35 7.94 13.04 -3.46
C VAL A 35 9.01 14.02 -2.99
N ASN A 36 10.25 13.82 -3.44
CA ASN A 36 11.39 14.67 -3.09
C ASN A 36 11.51 14.88 -1.55
N GLY A 37 11.29 13.81 -0.77
CA GLY A 37 11.34 13.83 0.69
C GLY A 37 10.10 14.45 1.39
N THR A 38 9.07 14.87 0.63
CA THR A 38 7.82 15.41 1.16
C THR A 38 6.72 14.36 1.11
N ASN A 39 6.02 14.12 2.23
CA ASN A 39 4.86 13.22 2.24
C ASN A 39 3.77 13.76 1.31
N VAL A 40 3.08 12.85 0.62
CA VAL A 40 2.02 13.23 -0.32
C VAL A 40 0.92 14.08 0.32
N ALA A 41 0.59 13.84 1.60
CA ALA A 41 -0.43 14.61 2.33
C ALA A 41 -0.03 16.07 2.58
N ASP A 42 1.27 16.40 2.52
CA ASP A 42 1.83 17.71 2.80
C ASP A 42 2.16 18.52 1.51
N LEU A 43 1.90 17.95 0.34
CA LEU A 43 2.15 18.63 -0.93
C LEU A 43 1.23 19.86 -1.08
N THR A 44 1.78 20.97 -1.54
CA THR A 44 0.98 22.10 -2.03
C THR A 44 0.30 21.72 -3.36
N ASP A 45 -0.74 22.47 -3.78
CA ASP A 45 -1.40 22.23 -5.07
C ASP A 45 -0.41 22.30 -6.23
N LYS A 46 0.52 23.27 -6.19
CA LYS A 46 1.55 23.41 -7.21
C LYS A 46 2.49 22.19 -7.25
N GLN A 47 2.97 21.74 -6.11
CA GLN A 47 3.82 20.53 -6.04
C GLN A 47 3.08 19.28 -6.53
N ALA A 48 1.80 19.13 -6.16
CA ALA A 48 0.96 18.05 -6.61
C ALA A 48 0.78 18.08 -8.14
N LEU A 49 0.47 19.25 -8.71
CA LEU A 49 0.31 19.41 -10.15
C LEU A 49 1.63 19.15 -10.91
N ASP A 50 2.74 19.75 -10.45
CA ASP A 50 4.07 19.56 -11.06
C ASP A 50 4.47 18.06 -11.04
N THR A 51 4.14 17.36 -9.95
CA THR A 51 4.36 15.91 -9.81
C THR A 51 3.52 15.12 -10.81
N TYR A 52 2.21 15.41 -10.89
CA TYR A 52 1.32 14.74 -11.83
C TYR A 52 1.76 14.93 -13.29
N GLU A 53 2.09 16.17 -13.68
CA GLU A 53 2.56 16.45 -15.04
C GLU A 53 3.82 15.66 -15.39
N LYS A 54 4.76 15.52 -14.44
CA LYS A 54 6.00 14.78 -14.63
C LYS A 54 5.77 13.29 -14.78
N LEU A 55 4.93 12.70 -13.93
CA LEU A 55 4.51 11.30 -14.02
C LEU A 55 3.80 11.04 -15.34
N SER A 56 2.84 11.88 -15.71
CA SER A 56 2.04 11.76 -16.94
C SER A 56 2.91 11.85 -18.21
N LYS A 57 3.83 12.82 -18.28
CA LYS A 57 4.84 12.92 -19.38
C LYS A 57 5.74 11.69 -19.49
N SER A 58 5.87 10.95 -18.41
CA SER A 58 6.65 9.71 -18.35
C SER A 58 5.79 8.45 -18.58
N ASN A 59 4.50 8.58 -18.86
CA ASN A 59 3.52 7.50 -18.99
C ASN A 59 3.34 6.67 -17.71
N ILE A 60 3.62 7.25 -16.53
CA ILE A 60 3.35 6.62 -15.23
C ILE A 60 2.01 7.14 -14.72
N LYS A 61 1.13 6.23 -14.30
CA LYS A 61 -0.20 6.54 -13.76
C LYS A 61 -0.20 6.42 -12.24
N VAL A 62 -0.83 7.36 -11.56
CA VAL A 62 -1.05 7.26 -10.11
C VAL A 62 -2.22 6.29 -9.87
N TRP A 63 -1.92 5.15 -9.25
CA TRP A 63 -2.92 4.12 -8.92
C TRP A 63 -3.68 4.45 -7.64
N SER A 64 -2.94 4.87 -6.61
CA SER A 64 -3.45 5.20 -5.28
C SER A 64 -2.57 6.26 -4.64
N ILE A 65 -3.15 7.04 -3.75
CA ILE A 65 -2.40 7.90 -2.83
C ILE A 65 -2.08 7.08 -1.58
N GLY A 66 -0.81 6.77 -1.37
CA GLY A 66 -0.30 6.07 -0.18
C GLY A 66 -0.25 6.98 1.04
N SER A 67 -1.41 7.43 1.51
CA SER A 67 -1.52 8.45 2.56
C SER A 67 -1.27 7.89 3.96
N PRO A 68 -0.87 8.72 4.95
CA PRO A 68 -0.78 8.33 6.36
C PRO A 68 -2.12 8.43 7.09
N LEU A 69 -3.25 8.66 6.40
CA LEU A 69 -4.55 8.81 7.03
C LEU A 69 -4.90 7.62 7.91
N GLY A 70 -5.34 7.88 9.14
CA GLY A 70 -5.63 6.86 10.14
C GLY A 70 -4.42 6.40 10.97
N LYS A 71 -3.18 6.80 10.64
CA LYS A 71 -2.02 6.67 11.55
C LYS A 71 -1.97 7.86 12.51
N VAL A 72 -3.00 7.99 13.33
CA VAL A 72 -3.20 9.04 14.34
C VAL A 72 -3.95 8.41 15.51
N ASP A 73 -3.79 8.99 16.70
CA ASP A 73 -4.52 8.54 17.89
C ASP A 73 -6.04 8.64 17.68
N ILE A 74 -6.79 7.64 18.12
CA ILE A 74 -8.25 7.63 18.03
C ILE A 74 -8.91 8.79 18.80
N ASP A 75 -8.24 9.33 19.81
CA ASP A 75 -8.70 10.47 20.59
C ASP A 75 -8.26 11.83 20.02
N CYS A 76 -7.74 11.87 18.81
CA CYS A 76 -7.44 13.13 18.12
C CYS A 76 -8.67 14.05 18.00
N ASN A 77 -8.43 15.35 17.82
CA ASN A 77 -9.50 16.26 17.42
C ASN A 77 -9.97 15.92 15.99
N PHE A 78 -11.00 15.11 15.89
CA PHE A 78 -11.46 14.57 14.59
C PHE A 78 -12.02 15.66 13.67
N ASP A 79 -12.60 16.75 14.20
CA ASP A 79 -13.09 17.85 13.38
C ASP A 79 -11.95 18.61 12.67
N GLU A 80 -10.82 18.78 13.34
CA GLU A 80 -9.61 19.28 12.70
C GLU A 80 -9.01 18.24 11.74
N TYR A 81 -9.06 16.97 12.09
CA TYR A 81 -8.55 15.89 11.27
C TYR A 81 -9.31 15.72 9.94
N LYS A 82 -10.61 16.03 9.90
CA LYS A 82 -11.40 16.08 8.65
C LYS A 82 -10.76 16.97 7.60
N LYS A 83 -10.14 18.09 7.98
CA LYS A 83 -9.44 18.99 7.05
C LYS A 83 -8.24 18.31 6.38
N VAL A 84 -7.54 17.44 7.13
CA VAL A 84 -6.42 16.66 6.59
C VAL A 84 -6.94 15.62 5.60
N ILE A 85 -8.05 14.96 5.92
CA ILE A 85 -8.69 13.98 5.02
C ILE A 85 -9.15 14.65 3.72
N GLU A 86 -9.81 15.81 3.82
CA GLU A 86 -10.23 16.60 2.66
C GLU A 86 -9.03 17.04 1.82
N ARG A 87 -7.94 17.47 2.46
CA ARG A 87 -6.70 17.84 1.77
C ARG A 87 -6.14 16.69 0.94
N VAL A 88 -6.07 15.50 1.50
CA VAL A 88 -5.59 14.31 0.77
C VAL A 88 -6.52 13.98 -0.41
N CYS A 89 -7.83 14.14 -0.25
CA CYS A 89 -8.78 13.96 -1.37
C CYS A 89 -8.57 14.99 -2.48
N VAL A 90 -8.29 16.26 -2.14
CA VAL A 90 -7.94 17.29 -3.13
C VAL A 90 -6.67 16.92 -3.90
N ILE A 91 -5.64 16.44 -3.19
CA ILE A 91 -4.40 15.97 -3.82
C ILE A 91 -4.68 14.79 -4.77
N ALA A 92 -5.50 13.81 -4.34
CA ALA A 92 -5.90 12.69 -5.18
C ALA A 92 -6.55 13.18 -6.49
N ASN A 93 -7.44 14.17 -6.41
CA ASN A 93 -8.07 14.75 -7.60
C ASN A 93 -7.07 15.48 -8.51
N ILE A 94 -6.11 16.23 -7.96
CA ILE A 94 -5.03 16.86 -8.75
C ILE A 94 -4.19 15.79 -9.48
N MET A 95 -3.96 14.65 -8.82
CA MET A 95 -3.21 13.51 -9.37
C MET A 95 -4.03 12.63 -10.33
N HIS A 96 -5.31 12.98 -10.60
CA HIS A 96 -6.26 12.16 -11.35
C HIS A 96 -6.35 10.71 -10.83
N CYS A 97 -6.32 10.57 -9.49
CA CYS A 97 -6.36 9.31 -8.78
C CYS A 97 -7.67 9.19 -8.00
N ASP A 98 -8.34 8.06 -8.11
CA ASP A 98 -9.61 7.79 -7.45
C ASP A 98 -9.49 6.97 -6.15
N LYS A 99 -8.28 6.71 -5.68
CA LYS A 99 -8.03 5.88 -4.49
C LYS A 99 -7.10 6.54 -3.50
N VAL A 100 -7.43 6.42 -2.22
CA VAL A 100 -6.59 6.84 -1.11
C VAL A 100 -6.46 5.67 -0.13
N ARG A 101 -5.25 5.17 0.06
CA ARG A 101 -4.95 4.18 1.09
C ARG A 101 -4.93 4.86 2.46
N MET A 102 -5.49 4.18 3.46
CA MET A 102 -5.62 4.65 4.84
C MET A 102 -5.59 3.51 5.85
N PHE A 103 -5.56 3.86 7.14
CA PHE A 103 -5.47 2.95 8.28
C PHE A 103 -6.62 3.18 9.29
N SER A 104 -6.59 2.52 10.46
CA SER A 104 -7.70 2.45 11.41
C SER A 104 -7.37 2.89 12.83
N PHE A 105 -6.50 3.88 12.99
CA PHE A 105 -6.16 4.59 14.22
C PHE A 105 -5.32 3.81 15.24
N PHE A 106 -4.39 4.52 15.89
CA PHE A 106 -3.65 4.04 17.05
C PHE A 106 -4.50 4.11 18.33
N ASN A 107 -4.14 3.32 19.36
CA ASN A 107 -4.77 3.29 20.68
C ASN A 107 -6.29 3.05 20.61
N ALA A 108 -6.73 2.18 19.70
CA ALA A 108 -8.13 2.06 19.31
C ALA A 108 -8.79 0.70 19.64
N TYR A 109 -8.05 -0.25 20.24
CA TYR A 109 -8.52 -1.63 20.41
C TYR A 109 -9.78 -1.76 21.27
N ASP A 110 -9.95 -0.91 22.26
CA ASP A 110 -11.12 -0.85 23.15
C ASP A 110 -12.19 0.16 22.73
N LYS A 111 -12.00 0.82 21.55
CA LYS A 111 -12.85 1.93 21.08
C LYS A 111 -13.48 1.65 19.72
N LYS A 112 -13.83 0.41 19.44
CA LYS A 112 -14.25 -0.05 18.10
C LYS A 112 -15.39 0.75 17.48
N GLU A 113 -16.39 1.14 18.28
CA GLU A 113 -17.54 1.92 17.79
C GLU A 113 -17.09 3.30 17.27
N LYS A 114 -16.11 3.92 17.96
CA LYS A 114 -15.51 5.17 17.54
C LYS A 114 -14.70 4.99 16.26
N VAL A 115 -13.93 3.89 16.14
CA VAL A 115 -13.21 3.53 14.91
C VAL A 115 -14.20 3.43 13.74
N PHE A 116 -15.29 2.65 13.90
CA PHE A 116 -16.28 2.48 12.82
C PHE A 116 -16.91 3.79 12.42
N SER A 117 -17.28 4.64 13.39
CA SER A 117 -17.83 5.97 13.14
C SER A 117 -16.86 6.86 12.36
N TYR A 118 -15.60 6.90 12.75
CA TYR A 118 -14.59 7.73 12.10
C TYR A 118 -14.25 7.21 10.71
N LEU A 119 -14.07 5.90 10.53
CA LEU A 119 -13.85 5.30 9.22
C LEU A 119 -15.03 5.55 8.28
N GLN A 120 -16.28 5.47 8.78
CA GLN A 120 -17.46 5.77 7.97
C GLN A 120 -17.47 7.25 7.54
N GLU A 121 -17.09 8.17 8.41
CA GLU A 121 -17.00 9.58 8.06
C GLU A 121 -15.88 9.84 7.03
N MET A 122 -14.73 9.17 7.15
CA MET A 122 -13.67 9.23 6.14
C MET A 122 -14.18 8.77 4.76
N VAL A 123 -14.94 7.67 4.73
CA VAL A 123 -15.61 7.20 3.48
C VAL A 123 -16.59 8.24 2.95
N ASN A 124 -17.37 8.88 3.83
CA ASN A 124 -18.33 9.91 3.43
C ASN A 124 -17.64 11.15 2.84
N ILE A 125 -16.50 11.55 3.43
CA ILE A 125 -15.65 12.63 2.89
C ILE A 125 -15.12 12.21 1.51
N GLY A 126 -14.51 11.01 1.40
CA GLY A 126 -14.00 10.52 0.12
C GLY A 126 -15.05 10.56 -0.99
N LYS A 127 -16.29 10.15 -0.69
CA LYS A 127 -17.41 10.20 -1.65
C LYS A 127 -17.70 11.62 -2.17
N LYS A 128 -17.58 12.65 -1.34
CA LYS A 128 -17.78 14.07 -1.78
C LYS A 128 -16.75 14.49 -2.83
N TYR A 129 -15.56 13.87 -2.81
CA TYR A 129 -14.47 14.15 -3.73
C TYR A 129 -14.34 13.10 -4.86
N ASN A 130 -15.28 12.12 -4.95
CA ASN A 130 -15.22 10.97 -5.86
C ASN A 130 -13.96 10.10 -5.65
N VAL A 131 -13.52 9.95 -4.41
CA VAL A 131 -12.36 9.17 -3.99
C VAL A 131 -12.81 7.96 -3.18
N LEU A 132 -12.24 6.80 -3.49
CA LEU A 132 -12.43 5.57 -2.74
C LEU A 132 -11.40 5.49 -1.61
N MET A 133 -11.87 5.37 -0.37
CA MET A 133 -11.03 5.09 0.78
C MET A 133 -10.71 3.60 0.83
N CYS A 134 -9.42 3.25 0.92
CA CYS A 134 -8.91 1.89 0.88
C CYS A 134 -8.16 1.59 2.19
N HIS A 135 -8.77 0.80 3.06
CA HIS A 135 -8.18 0.41 4.35
C HIS A 135 -7.15 -0.69 4.16
N GLU A 136 -5.95 -0.46 4.65
CA GLU A 136 -4.87 -1.45 4.73
C GLU A 136 -4.82 -2.06 6.14
N ASN A 137 -4.67 -3.39 6.23
CA ASN A 137 -4.31 -4.03 7.48
C ASN A 137 -2.87 -3.65 7.86
N GLU A 138 -2.69 -3.15 9.07
CA GLU A 138 -1.41 -2.64 9.53
C GLU A 138 -1.24 -2.87 11.03
N LYS A 139 0.00 -3.06 11.49
CA LYS A 139 0.33 -3.20 12.91
C LYS A 139 0.01 -1.93 13.71
N ASP A 140 -0.24 -2.10 14.99
CA ASP A 140 -0.47 -1.03 15.96
C ASP A 140 -1.72 -0.18 15.75
N VAL A 141 -2.53 -0.45 14.70
CA VAL A 141 -3.83 0.17 14.48
C VAL A 141 -4.97 -0.84 14.69
N PHE A 142 -6.22 -0.40 14.77
CA PHE A 142 -7.33 -1.30 15.07
C PHE A 142 -7.42 -2.50 14.11
N GLY A 143 -7.19 -2.29 12.81
CA GLY A 143 -7.26 -3.32 11.78
C GLY A 143 -5.99 -4.16 11.61
N ASP A 144 -5.32 -4.55 12.68
CA ASP A 144 -4.09 -5.35 12.67
C ASP A 144 -4.34 -6.87 12.68
N SER A 145 -5.57 -7.31 12.91
CA SER A 145 -5.94 -8.72 12.88
C SER A 145 -7.05 -9.01 11.86
N VAL A 146 -7.12 -10.25 11.41
CA VAL A 146 -8.13 -10.71 10.45
C VAL A 146 -9.54 -10.44 10.97
N ASP A 147 -9.80 -10.78 12.23
CA ASP A 147 -11.13 -10.61 12.83
C ASP A 147 -11.53 -9.14 12.94
N ARG A 148 -10.60 -8.23 13.29
CA ARG A 148 -10.88 -6.79 13.33
C ARG A 148 -11.11 -6.20 11.94
N VAL A 149 -10.39 -6.68 10.92
CA VAL A 149 -10.68 -6.30 9.53
C VAL A 149 -12.09 -6.76 9.14
N LEU A 150 -12.51 -7.96 9.51
CA LEU A 150 -13.87 -8.45 9.30
C LEU A 150 -14.91 -7.61 10.05
N GLU A 151 -14.63 -7.19 11.30
CA GLU A 151 -15.50 -6.25 12.03
C GLU A 151 -15.63 -4.91 11.30
N ILE A 152 -14.53 -4.34 10.79
CA ILE A 152 -14.57 -3.13 9.95
C ILE A 152 -15.44 -3.35 8.72
N GLN A 153 -15.26 -4.48 8.01
CA GLN A 153 -16.06 -4.81 6.82
C GLN A 153 -17.56 -4.88 7.11
N ALA A 154 -17.94 -5.43 8.27
CA ALA A 154 -19.33 -5.56 8.67
C ALA A 154 -19.98 -4.21 9.02
N ASN A 155 -19.20 -3.25 9.53
CA ASN A 155 -19.74 -2.01 10.13
C ASN A 155 -19.49 -0.75 9.31
N VAL A 156 -18.52 -0.73 8.36
CA VAL A 156 -18.17 0.46 7.56
C VAL A 156 -18.53 0.24 6.10
N LYS A 157 -19.57 0.93 5.64
CA LYS A 157 -20.10 0.74 4.28
C LYS A 157 -19.35 1.58 3.23
N GLY A 158 -18.91 0.93 2.16
CA GLY A 158 -18.28 1.58 1.02
C GLY A 158 -16.76 1.75 1.15
N LEU A 159 -16.18 1.31 2.26
CA LEU A 159 -14.74 1.18 2.42
C LEU A 159 -14.23 0.07 1.49
N LYS A 160 -13.06 0.28 0.90
CA LYS A 160 -12.32 -0.72 0.11
C LYS A 160 -11.15 -1.26 0.93
N TYR A 161 -10.55 -2.37 0.49
CA TYR A 161 -9.55 -3.05 1.30
C TYR A 161 -8.28 -3.33 0.51
N VAL A 162 -7.15 -3.08 1.16
CA VAL A 162 -5.81 -3.42 0.70
C VAL A 162 -5.29 -4.55 1.58
N TYR A 163 -4.76 -5.58 0.97
CA TYR A 163 -4.20 -6.71 1.69
C TYR A 163 -2.69 -6.63 1.70
N ASP A 164 -2.09 -6.53 2.87
CA ASP A 164 -0.65 -6.68 3.10
C ASP A 164 -0.37 -7.97 3.89
N PRO A 165 0.24 -8.98 3.27
CA PRO A 165 0.49 -10.26 3.92
C PRO A 165 1.52 -10.15 5.05
N ALA A 166 2.56 -9.32 4.90
CA ALA A 166 3.61 -9.19 5.91
C ALA A 166 3.10 -8.56 7.20
N ASN A 167 2.22 -7.56 7.10
CA ASN A 167 1.62 -6.93 8.27
C ASN A 167 0.81 -7.94 9.10
N PHE A 168 0.08 -8.86 8.48
CA PHE A 168 -0.60 -9.94 9.21
C PHE A 168 0.39 -10.90 9.88
N VAL A 169 1.45 -11.30 9.19
CA VAL A 169 2.49 -12.17 9.78
C VAL A 169 3.16 -11.48 10.98
N GLN A 170 3.50 -10.19 10.87
CA GLN A 170 4.07 -9.42 11.99
C GLN A 170 3.11 -9.31 13.18
N CYS A 171 1.80 -9.27 12.91
CA CYS A 171 0.75 -9.32 13.93
C CYS A 171 0.40 -10.75 14.37
N LYS A 172 1.23 -11.75 14.02
CA LYS A 172 1.07 -13.16 14.39
C LYS A 172 -0.26 -13.78 13.93
N GLN A 173 -0.80 -13.27 12.82
CA GLN A 173 -1.98 -13.81 12.20
C GLN A 173 -1.60 -14.98 11.28
N ASP A 174 -2.45 -15.98 11.20
CA ASP A 174 -2.28 -17.08 10.26
C ASP A 174 -2.57 -16.62 8.82
N SER A 175 -1.57 -16.75 7.94
CA SER A 175 -1.68 -16.29 6.54
C SER A 175 -2.72 -17.09 5.76
N ASP A 176 -2.91 -18.37 6.07
CA ASP A 176 -3.91 -19.19 5.38
C ASP A 176 -5.33 -18.78 5.78
N TYR A 177 -5.55 -18.49 7.07
CA TYR A 177 -6.80 -17.94 7.58
C TYR A 177 -7.09 -16.55 6.99
N ALA A 178 -6.10 -15.67 6.95
CA ALA A 178 -6.25 -14.35 6.35
C ALA A 178 -6.67 -14.42 4.88
N ILE A 179 -5.99 -15.26 4.09
CA ILE A 179 -6.32 -15.49 2.67
C ILE A 179 -7.72 -16.08 2.52
N GLU A 180 -8.10 -17.04 3.36
CA GLU A 180 -9.42 -17.67 3.30
C GLU A 180 -10.55 -16.64 3.55
N LYS A 181 -10.40 -15.81 4.57
CA LYS A 181 -11.45 -14.91 5.03
C LYS A 181 -11.56 -13.61 4.25
N LEU A 182 -10.44 -13.08 3.74
CA LEU A 182 -10.41 -11.71 3.22
C LEU A 182 -10.31 -11.64 1.70
N PHE A 183 -9.78 -12.67 1.02
CA PHE A 183 -9.37 -12.60 -0.38
C PHE A 183 -10.43 -11.98 -1.32
N ASP A 184 -11.69 -12.40 -1.22
CA ASP A 184 -12.75 -11.99 -2.12
C ASP A 184 -13.19 -10.53 -1.93
N SER A 185 -12.81 -9.90 -0.82
CA SER A 185 -13.13 -8.50 -0.50
C SER A 185 -12.02 -7.52 -0.88
N ILE A 186 -10.84 -8.02 -1.28
CA ILE A 186 -9.65 -7.19 -1.52
C ILE A 186 -9.76 -6.48 -2.88
N THR A 187 -9.43 -5.19 -2.85
CA THR A 187 -9.43 -4.32 -4.03
C THR A 187 -8.09 -4.36 -4.76
N TYR A 188 -6.98 -4.36 -4.02
CA TYR A 188 -5.62 -4.54 -4.52
C TYR A 188 -4.69 -5.01 -3.40
N PHE A 189 -3.48 -5.42 -3.74
CA PHE A 189 -2.55 -6.07 -2.82
C PHE A 189 -1.26 -5.27 -2.71
N HIS A 190 -0.76 -5.13 -1.48
CA HIS A 190 0.63 -4.79 -1.22
C HIS A 190 1.48 -6.07 -1.23
N ILE A 191 2.66 -5.98 -1.81
CA ILE A 191 3.59 -7.11 -1.91
C ILE A 191 4.78 -6.83 -1.03
N LYS A 192 4.66 -7.32 0.17
CA LYS A 192 5.67 -7.28 1.23
C LYS A 192 5.73 -8.67 1.87
N ASP A 193 6.91 -9.16 2.21
CA ASP A 193 7.08 -10.48 2.81
C ASP A 193 8.02 -10.43 4.02
N VAL A 194 7.81 -11.34 4.96
CA VAL A 194 8.51 -11.35 6.24
C VAL A 194 8.65 -12.76 6.78
N ILE A 195 9.76 -13.07 7.43
CA ILE A 195 9.96 -14.34 8.15
C ILE A 195 9.38 -14.19 9.56
N ALA A 196 8.35 -14.95 9.89
CA ALA A 196 7.62 -14.87 11.16
C ALA A 196 8.51 -15.03 12.40
N SER A 197 9.48 -15.98 12.34
CA SER A 197 10.34 -16.30 13.50
C SER A 197 11.35 -15.23 13.85
N SER A 198 11.75 -14.39 12.89
CA SER A 198 12.79 -13.36 13.06
C SER A 198 12.29 -11.95 12.83
N GLU A 199 11.06 -11.80 12.33
CA GLU A 199 10.49 -10.53 11.86
C GLU A 199 11.36 -9.82 10.81
N GLN A 200 12.19 -10.58 10.09
CA GLN A 200 13.05 -10.06 9.02
C GLN A 200 12.24 -9.90 7.74
N LEU A 201 12.22 -8.69 7.21
CA LEU A 201 11.68 -8.42 5.88
C LEU A 201 12.54 -9.09 4.81
N VAL A 202 11.90 -9.68 3.83
CA VAL A 202 12.53 -10.43 2.75
C VAL A 202 11.82 -10.15 1.43
N PRO A 203 12.45 -10.39 0.29
CA PRO A 203 11.78 -10.30 -0.99
C PRO A 203 10.57 -11.25 -1.07
N ALA A 204 9.60 -10.93 -1.90
CA ALA A 204 8.41 -11.74 -2.10
C ALA A 204 8.74 -13.21 -2.38
N GLY A 205 8.10 -14.12 -1.64
CA GLY A 205 8.27 -15.57 -1.76
C GLY A 205 9.39 -16.16 -0.88
N TYR A 206 10.12 -15.34 -0.13
CA TYR A 206 11.16 -15.80 0.79
C TYR A 206 10.73 -15.79 2.27
N GLY A 207 9.50 -15.34 2.52
CA GLY A 207 8.90 -15.25 3.86
C GLY A 207 7.69 -16.14 4.07
N ASP A 208 6.93 -15.81 5.10
CA ASP A 208 5.76 -16.56 5.57
C ASP A 208 4.42 -15.95 5.12
N GLY A 209 4.44 -14.87 4.31
CA GLY A 209 3.24 -14.18 3.80
C GLY A 209 2.44 -14.98 2.77
N LYS A 210 2.90 -16.18 2.38
CA LYS A 210 2.20 -17.08 1.43
C LYS A 210 1.89 -16.42 0.08
N ILE A 211 2.78 -15.58 -0.43
CA ILE A 211 2.57 -14.74 -1.62
C ILE A 211 2.19 -15.58 -2.84
N GLU A 212 2.91 -16.66 -3.13
CA GLU A 212 2.61 -17.56 -4.25
C GLU A 212 1.20 -18.15 -4.14
N LYS A 213 0.76 -18.49 -2.91
CA LYS A 213 -0.56 -19.10 -2.67
C LYS A 213 -1.69 -18.13 -3.00
N PHE A 214 -1.65 -16.89 -2.47
CA PHE A 214 -2.74 -15.95 -2.74
C PHE A 214 -2.71 -15.45 -4.19
N LEU A 215 -1.54 -15.24 -4.80
CA LEU A 215 -1.45 -14.87 -6.22
C LEU A 215 -2.02 -15.97 -7.13
N SER A 216 -1.86 -17.25 -6.75
CA SER A 216 -2.45 -18.37 -7.49
C SER A 216 -3.98 -18.41 -7.43
N LYS A 217 -4.61 -17.77 -6.42
CA LYS A 217 -6.08 -17.65 -6.30
C LYS A 217 -6.68 -16.57 -7.22
N ILE A 218 -5.87 -15.65 -7.74
CA ILE A 218 -6.37 -14.57 -8.60
C ILE A 218 -6.99 -15.19 -9.85
N ASP A 219 -8.28 -14.88 -10.07
CA ASP A 219 -9.00 -15.30 -11.28
C ASP A 219 -8.33 -14.67 -12.51
N LYS A 220 -8.05 -15.51 -13.50
CA LYS A 220 -7.46 -15.10 -14.79
C LYS A 220 -8.25 -14.01 -15.54
N ASN A 221 -9.55 -13.88 -15.26
CA ASN A 221 -10.42 -12.87 -15.85
C ASN A 221 -10.48 -11.56 -15.02
N SER A 222 -9.90 -11.54 -13.84
CA SER A 222 -9.87 -10.34 -13.00
C SER A 222 -8.77 -9.37 -13.43
N ASP A 223 -9.04 -8.08 -13.27
CA ASP A 223 -8.04 -7.02 -13.31
C ASP A 223 -7.59 -6.69 -11.88
N VAL A 224 -6.32 -6.96 -11.56
CA VAL A 224 -5.76 -6.82 -10.22
C VAL A 224 -4.49 -5.98 -10.29
N VAL A 225 -4.26 -5.16 -9.28
CA VAL A 225 -3.01 -4.41 -9.09
C VAL A 225 -2.25 -4.97 -7.90
N LEU A 226 -0.95 -5.16 -8.09
CA LEU A 226 0.00 -5.54 -7.06
C LEU A 226 0.95 -4.37 -6.84
N THR A 227 0.89 -3.75 -5.67
CA THR A 227 1.79 -2.66 -5.28
C THR A 227 3.00 -3.25 -4.56
N LEU A 228 4.18 -3.09 -5.13
CA LEU A 228 5.44 -3.49 -4.53
C LEU A 228 5.77 -2.56 -3.36
N GLU A 229 5.92 -3.12 -2.16
CA GLU A 229 6.26 -2.44 -0.91
C GLU A 229 7.28 -3.25 -0.09
N PRO A 230 8.50 -3.49 -0.61
CA PRO A 230 9.39 -4.52 -0.08
C PRO A 230 10.02 -4.19 1.27
N HIS A 231 10.22 -2.92 1.61
CA HIS A 231 10.92 -2.45 2.81
C HIS A 231 12.27 -3.17 3.05
N LEU A 232 13.03 -3.41 1.98
CA LEU A 232 14.31 -4.14 2.03
C LEU A 232 15.52 -3.25 2.30
N ALA A 233 15.33 -1.92 2.26
CA ALA A 233 16.34 -0.94 2.62
C ALA A 233 15.70 0.17 3.45
N GLU A 234 16.48 0.82 4.33
CA GLU A 234 15.98 1.97 5.07
C GLU A 234 15.78 3.17 4.16
N PHE A 235 14.59 3.78 4.16
CA PHE A 235 14.29 5.00 3.42
C PHE A 235 13.73 6.09 4.33
N GLN A 236 13.92 7.36 3.95
CA GLN A 236 13.65 8.50 4.86
C GLN A 236 12.18 8.65 5.21
N ALA A 237 11.27 8.34 4.30
CA ALA A 237 9.83 8.42 4.56
C ALA A 237 9.41 7.44 5.66
N TYR A 238 9.98 6.23 5.68
CA TYR A 238 9.69 5.22 6.69
C TYR A 238 10.09 5.69 8.10
N LYS A 239 11.28 6.28 8.24
CA LYS A 239 11.77 6.80 9.53
C LYS A 239 10.87 7.87 10.17
N LYS A 240 10.08 8.58 9.37
CA LYS A 240 9.12 9.58 9.86
C LYS A 240 7.78 8.98 10.30
N ILE A 241 7.43 7.81 9.78
CA ILE A 241 6.14 7.16 10.01
C ILE A 241 6.25 6.05 11.07
N ASP A 242 7.34 5.31 11.04
CA ASP A 242 7.60 4.19 11.94
C ASP A 242 9.04 4.26 12.46
N THR A 243 9.22 4.18 13.79
CA THR A 243 10.51 4.18 14.45
C THR A 243 11.10 2.77 14.63
N THR A 244 10.40 1.73 14.17
CA THR A 244 10.85 0.35 14.27
C THR A 244 12.10 0.14 13.41
N VAL A 245 13.13 -0.44 13.99
CA VAL A 245 14.33 -0.84 13.22
C VAL A 245 13.97 -2.00 12.31
N MET A 246 14.15 -1.80 11.01
CA MET A 246 13.93 -2.86 10.02
C MET A 246 15.02 -3.92 10.15
N LYS A 247 14.61 -5.19 10.12
CA LYS A 247 15.53 -6.34 10.12
C LYS A 247 15.58 -6.93 8.71
N HIS A 248 16.77 -7.15 8.17
CA HIS A 248 16.98 -7.67 6.83
C HIS A 248 17.73 -9.00 6.83
N LYS A 249 17.23 -9.99 6.11
CA LYS A 249 17.96 -11.22 5.79
C LYS A 249 18.90 -10.99 4.59
N PHE A 250 18.47 -10.14 3.64
CA PHE A 250 19.21 -9.81 2.44
C PHE A 250 19.96 -8.48 2.66
N ASN A 251 21.21 -8.42 2.21
CA ASN A 251 22.02 -7.21 2.24
C ASN A 251 22.12 -6.67 0.82
N PHE A 252 21.74 -5.41 0.64
CA PHE A 252 21.81 -4.70 -0.63
C PHE A 252 22.74 -3.50 -0.48
N ASN A 253 23.46 -3.16 -1.54
CA ASN A 253 24.40 -2.03 -1.53
C ASN A 253 23.68 -0.68 -1.69
N SER A 254 22.45 -0.69 -2.19
CA SER A 254 21.64 0.53 -2.40
C SER A 254 20.14 0.23 -2.37
N HIS A 255 19.34 1.28 -2.24
CA HIS A 255 17.87 1.23 -2.35
C HIS A 255 17.46 0.72 -3.74
N GLU A 256 18.13 1.18 -4.78
CA GLU A 256 17.86 0.79 -6.17
C GLU A 256 18.08 -0.72 -6.37
N GLU A 257 19.17 -1.27 -5.81
CA GLU A 257 19.44 -2.71 -5.88
C GLU A 257 18.36 -3.50 -5.16
N ALA A 258 17.96 -3.08 -3.95
CA ALA A 258 16.92 -3.71 -3.15
C ALA A 258 15.57 -3.72 -3.88
N PHE A 259 15.17 -2.58 -4.42
CA PHE A 259 13.92 -2.43 -5.17
C PHE A 259 13.91 -3.28 -6.45
N ASN A 260 15.00 -3.24 -7.23
CA ASN A 260 15.11 -4.04 -8.46
C ASN A 260 15.03 -5.54 -8.15
N PHE A 261 15.67 -5.98 -7.07
CA PHE A 261 15.60 -7.39 -6.63
C PHE A 261 14.18 -7.77 -6.22
N ALA A 262 13.49 -6.91 -5.47
CA ALA A 262 12.10 -7.15 -5.05
C ALA A 262 11.15 -7.24 -6.25
N ALA A 263 11.29 -6.33 -7.22
CA ALA A 263 10.49 -6.36 -8.45
C ALA A 263 10.74 -7.64 -9.24
N LYS A 264 12.01 -8.07 -9.36
CA LYS A 264 12.38 -9.32 -10.02
C LYS A 264 11.77 -10.52 -9.32
N SER A 265 11.86 -10.60 -7.99
CA SER A 265 11.30 -11.72 -7.22
C SER A 265 9.80 -11.88 -7.41
N LEU A 266 9.04 -10.77 -7.39
CA LEU A 266 7.61 -10.80 -7.68
C LEU A 266 7.31 -11.30 -9.09
N LYS A 267 8.04 -10.83 -10.10
CA LYS A 267 7.89 -11.25 -11.49
C LYS A 267 8.17 -12.74 -11.67
N GLU A 268 9.21 -13.26 -11.02
CA GLU A 268 9.56 -14.68 -11.04
C GLU A 268 8.44 -15.56 -10.46
N ILE A 269 7.78 -15.12 -9.38
CA ILE A 269 6.61 -15.82 -8.83
C ILE A 269 5.47 -15.83 -9.84
N LEU A 270 5.14 -14.69 -10.46
CA LEU A 270 4.08 -14.61 -11.46
C LEU A 270 4.34 -15.54 -12.64
N LEU A 271 5.57 -15.56 -13.17
CA LEU A 271 5.96 -16.48 -14.24
C LEU A 271 5.84 -17.95 -13.81
N LYS A 272 6.30 -18.28 -12.60
CA LYS A 272 6.24 -19.64 -12.02
C LYS A 272 4.81 -20.16 -11.92
N ILE A 273 3.85 -19.30 -11.53
CA ILE A 273 2.43 -19.68 -11.42
C ILE A 273 1.66 -19.57 -12.73
N GLY A 274 2.37 -19.38 -13.86
CA GLY A 274 1.85 -19.51 -15.22
C GLY A 274 1.39 -18.22 -15.88
N TYR A 275 1.67 -17.05 -15.31
CA TYR A 275 1.48 -15.78 -16.02
C TYR A 275 2.60 -15.55 -17.03
N LYS A 276 2.33 -14.70 -18.02
CA LYS A 276 3.31 -14.24 -19.03
C LYS A 276 3.32 -12.72 -19.01
N GLU A 277 4.52 -12.12 -19.00
CA GLU A 277 4.66 -10.67 -19.12
C GLU A 277 4.37 -10.24 -20.55
N LYS A 278 3.49 -9.27 -20.71
CA LYS A 278 3.12 -8.66 -21.99
C LYS A 278 2.69 -7.21 -21.75
N ASP A 279 3.28 -6.26 -22.49
CA ASP A 279 2.94 -4.84 -22.43
C ASP A 279 2.93 -4.29 -20.97
N ASN A 280 3.97 -4.60 -20.19
CA ASN A 280 4.15 -4.27 -18.78
C ASN A 280 3.03 -4.81 -17.83
N CYS A 281 2.28 -5.80 -18.29
CA CYS A 281 1.26 -6.49 -17.51
C CYS A 281 1.50 -8.00 -17.51
N PHE A 282 0.81 -8.72 -16.62
CA PHE A 282 0.87 -10.19 -16.54
C PHE A 282 -0.48 -10.79 -16.89
N ILE A 283 -0.49 -11.69 -17.84
CA ILE A 283 -1.69 -12.38 -18.35
C ILE A 283 -1.53 -13.90 -18.25
N LYS A 284 -2.64 -14.62 -18.02
CA LYS A 284 -2.73 -16.08 -18.13
C LYS A 284 -3.47 -16.47 -19.38
#